data_fff4fb2bc6b02de600528f355a7d5e67
#
_entry.id   fff4fb2bc6b02de600528f355a7d5e67
#
_cell.length_a   1.000
_cell.length_b   1.000
_cell.length_c   1.000
_cell.angle_alpha   90.00
_cell.angle_beta   90.00
_cell.angle_gamma   90.00
#
_symmetry.space_group_name_H-M   'P 1'
#
loop_
_entity.id
_entity.type
_entity.pdbx_description
1 polymer ?
#
loop_
_entity_poly.entity_id
_entity_poly.type
_entity_poly.pdbx_seq_one_letter_code
_entity_poly.pdbx_strand_id
1 'polypeptide(L)'
;MFKKDLKITTTGLTIPFTGLRKQYNNLRQEILDVTDEVLRSGQLMDGNYTAEFAHWISRKNGHKYATLCHSGTQALEIIAEYFRSKISITPPTVVIPALTYPATANAWIRAGWNVYILDTDNYGQMDYRKLPRDLSYQAVCLVGLYGQSVHQHWRNHW
;
A
#
# COMPACT_ATOMS: atom_id res chain seq x y z
N MET A 1 17.48 -20.50 10.48
CA MET A 1 17.73 -20.13 11.89
C MET A 1 17.70 -18.62 11.97
N PHE A 2 16.49 -18.03 12.10
CA PHE A 2 16.31 -16.58 12.20
C PHE A 2 16.72 -16.11 13.59
N LYS A 3 17.66 -15.19 13.65
CA LYS A 3 18.19 -14.63 14.88
C LYS A 3 17.09 -13.88 15.64
N LYS A 4 17.11 -14.09 16.94
CA LYS A 4 16.32 -13.48 18.01
C LYS A 4 15.89 -12.02 17.71
N ASP A 5 14.65 -11.74 18.08
CA ASP A 5 14.07 -10.39 18.10
C ASP A 5 15.07 -9.32 18.52
N LEU A 6 15.23 -8.31 17.68
CA LEU A 6 16.03 -7.14 18.01
C LEU A 6 15.38 -6.47 19.24
N LYS A 7 16.06 -6.52 20.37
CA LYS A 7 15.57 -5.95 21.62
C LYS A 7 16.28 -4.62 21.86
N ILE A 8 15.53 -3.54 21.88
CA ILE A 8 16.04 -2.25 22.34
C ILE A 8 15.76 -2.19 23.86
N THR A 9 16.82 -2.17 24.65
CA THR A 9 16.70 -2.12 26.12
C THR A 9 17.11 -0.72 26.59
N THR A 10 16.14 0.05 27.05
CA THR A 10 16.37 1.24 27.85
C THR A 10 15.66 1.04 29.19
N THR A 11 16.36 1.18 30.31
CA THR A 11 15.79 1.14 31.67
C THR A 11 15.04 -0.16 32.05
N GLY A 12 15.60 -1.33 31.68
CA GLY A 12 15.00 -2.64 32.06
C GLY A 12 13.71 -3.03 31.31
N LEU A 13 13.16 -2.16 30.46
CA LEU A 13 12.02 -2.46 29.60
C LEU A 13 12.52 -3.02 28.26
N THR A 14 12.07 -4.23 27.90
CA THR A 14 12.34 -4.82 26.59
C THR A 14 11.15 -4.60 25.66
N ILE A 15 11.35 -3.80 24.63
CA ILE A 15 10.34 -3.56 23.59
C ILE A 15 10.69 -4.44 22.38
N PRO A 16 9.84 -5.41 22.00
CA PRO A 16 10.08 -6.21 20.81
C PRO A 16 9.94 -5.35 19.54
N PHE A 17 10.75 -5.65 18.51
CA PHE A 17 10.67 -4.94 17.22
C PHE A 17 9.30 -5.08 16.55
N THR A 18 8.63 -6.22 16.72
CA THR A 18 7.27 -6.46 16.19
C THR A 18 6.30 -6.86 17.29
N GLY A 19 5.04 -6.44 17.17
CA GLY A 19 3.96 -6.83 18.07
C GLY A 19 3.26 -8.14 17.70
N LEU A 20 3.73 -8.86 16.68
CA LEU A 20 3.05 -10.04 16.10
C LEU A 20 2.75 -11.14 17.11
N ARG A 21 3.69 -11.41 18.03
CA ARG A 21 3.49 -12.42 19.08
C ARG A 21 2.33 -12.09 20.00
N LYS A 22 2.19 -10.81 20.36
CA LYS A 22 1.07 -10.34 21.19
C LYS A 22 -0.26 -10.45 20.44
N GLN A 23 -0.28 -10.04 19.17
CA GLN A 23 -1.46 -10.17 18.31
C GLN A 23 -1.87 -11.65 18.18
N TYR A 24 -0.92 -12.54 17.86
CA TYR A 24 -1.20 -13.95 17.75
C TYR A 24 -1.78 -14.54 19.04
N ASN A 25 -1.18 -14.23 20.19
CA ASN A 25 -1.68 -14.74 21.46
C ASN A 25 -3.13 -14.31 21.76
N ASN A 26 -3.49 -13.07 21.36
CA ASN A 26 -4.84 -12.56 21.58
C ASN A 26 -5.87 -13.15 20.61
N LEU A 27 -5.47 -13.43 19.38
CA LEU A 27 -6.37 -13.85 18.29
C LEU A 27 -6.21 -15.33 17.94
N ARG A 28 -5.39 -16.07 18.70
CA ARG A 28 -5.00 -17.44 18.36
C ARG A 28 -6.20 -18.35 18.08
N GLN A 29 -7.19 -18.34 18.96
CA GLN A 29 -8.33 -19.24 18.83
C GLN A 29 -9.15 -18.89 17.58
N GLU A 30 -9.48 -17.62 17.39
CA GLU A 30 -10.21 -17.14 16.21
C GLU A 30 -9.50 -17.50 14.90
N ILE A 31 -8.16 -17.32 14.85
CA ILE A 31 -7.36 -17.66 13.67
C ILE A 31 -7.43 -19.19 13.39
N LEU A 32 -7.32 -20.01 14.41
CA LEU A 32 -7.38 -21.46 14.24
C LEU A 32 -8.76 -21.93 13.79
N ASP A 33 -9.82 -21.41 14.39
CA ASP A 33 -11.20 -21.76 14.06
C ASP A 33 -11.55 -21.41 12.61
N VAL A 34 -11.24 -20.19 12.19
CA VAL A 34 -11.47 -19.76 10.79
C VAL A 34 -10.59 -20.54 9.81
N THR A 35 -9.35 -20.85 10.18
CA THR A 35 -8.47 -21.64 9.33
C THR A 35 -9.01 -23.06 9.14
N ASP A 36 -9.47 -23.70 10.21
CA ASP A 36 -10.05 -25.03 10.17
C ASP A 36 -11.33 -25.05 9.31
N GLU A 37 -12.21 -24.06 9.48
CA GLU A 37 -13.43 -23.91 8.68
C GLU A 37 -13.12 -23.78 7.18
N VAL A 38 -12.18 -22.90 6.80
CA VAL A 38 -11.79 -22.70 5.40
C VAL A 38 -11.20 -24.00 4.81
N LEU A 39 -10.32 -24.67 5.55
CA LEU A 39 -9.71 -25.92 5.10
C LEU A 39 -10.74 -27.02 4.92
N ARG A 40 -11.70 -27.15 5.84
CA ARG A 40 -12.79 -28.15 5.74
C ARG A 40 -13.74 -27.85 4.59
N SER A 41 -13.99 -26.57 4.28
CA SER A 41 -14.84 -26.19 3.15
C SER A 41 -14.25 -26.55 1.79
N GLY A 42 -12.92 -26.67 1.70
CA GLY A 42 -12.19 -26.84 0.44
C GLY A 42 -12.19 -25.59 -0.46
N GLN A 43 -12.87 -24.52 -0.08
CA GLN A 43 -12.90 -23.23 -0.81
C GLN A 43 -11.71 -22.36 -0.44
N LEU A 44 -10.54 -22.68 -0.98
CA LEU A 44 -9.31 -21.96 -0.68
C LEU A 44 -9.13 -20.67 -1.50
N MET A 45 -9.90 -20.49 -2.58
CA MET A 45 -9.91 -19.30 -3.44
C MET A 45 -11.33 -18.80 -3.61
N ASP A 46 -11.50 -17.48 -3.61
CA ASP A 46 -12.78 -16.79 -3.83
C ASP A 46 -13.92 -17.27 -2.90
N GLY A 47 -13.56 -17.68 -1.69
CA GLY A 47 -14.52 -18.12 -0.67
C GLY A 47 -15.28 -16.96 0.00
N ASN A 48 -16.21 -17.32 0.90
CA ASN A 48 -17.07 -16.38 1.60
C ASN A 48 -16.30 -15.27 2.33
N TYR A 49 -15.21 -15.62 3.03
CA TYR A 49 -14.37 -14.65 3.74
C TYR A 49 -13.73 -13.61 2.82
N THR A 50 -13.37 -14.01 1.59
CA THR A 50 -12.87 -13.06 0.57
C THR A 50 -13.95 -12.06 0.19
N ALA A 51 -15.17 -12.53 -0.07
CA ALA A 51 -16.29 -11.66 -0.43
C ALA A 51 -16.71 -10.73 0.73
N GLU A 52 -16.78 -11.26 1.95
CA GLU A 52 -17.08 -10.48 3.16
C GLU A 52 -16.04 -9.40 3.41
N PHE A 53 -14.77 -9.72 3.28
CA PHE A 53 -13.69 -8.75 3.44
C PHE A 53 -13.74 -7.66 2.37
N ALA A 54 -13.96 -8.02 1.10
CA ALA A 54 -14.13 -7.04 0.03
C ALA A 54 -15.31 -6.08 0.31
N HIS A 55 -16.41 -6.62 0.77
CA HIS A 55 -17.57 -5.83 1.17
C HIS A 55 -17.29 -4.92 2.37
N TRP A 56 -16.65 -5.47 3.41
CA TRP A 56 -16.29 -4.70 4.61
C TRP A 56 -15.34 -3.54 4.27
N ILE A 57 -14.26 -3.79 3.50
CA ILE A 57 -13.28 -2.76 3.16
C ILE A 57 -13.86 -1.67 2.26
N SER A 58 -14.73 -2.05 1.31
CA SER A 58 -15.41 -1.07 0.46
C SER A 58 -16.28 -0.12 1.27
N ARG A 59 -17.10 -0.64 2.17
CA ARG A 59 -17.95 0.17 3.06
C ARG A 59 -17.12 1.03 4.02
N LYS A 60 -16.07 0.47 4.61
CA LYS A 60 -15.18 1.19 5.53
C LYS A 60 -14.55 2.43 4.90
N ASN A 61 -14.28 2.38 3.60
CA ASN A 61 -13.67 3.47 2.85
C ASN A 61 -14.68 4.30 2.03
N GLY A 62 -15.98 4.07 2.19
CA GLY A 62 -17.02 4.81 1.46
C GLY A 62 -17.09 4.51 -0.04
N HIS A 63 -16.56 3.36 -0.47
CA HIS A 63 -16.59 2.92 -1.87
C HIS A 63 -17.70 1.88 -2.12
N LYS A 64 -18.20 1.83 -3.34
CA LYS A 64 -19.23 0.87 -3.74
C LYS A 64 -18.66 -0.54 -3.89
N TYR A 65 -17.43 -0.65 -4.37
CA TYR A 65 -16.74 -1.91 -4.65
C TYR A 65 -15.32 -1.89 -4.12
N ALA A 66 -14.78 -3.08 -3.84
CA ALA A 66 -13.37 -3.32 -3.61
C ALA A 66 -12.95 -4.59 -4.35
N THR A 67 -11.81 -4.54 -5.00
CA THR A 67 -11.17 -5.72 -5.61
C THR A 67 -9.97 -6.09 -4.74
N LEU A 68 -9.91 -7.35 -4.34
CA LEU A 68 -8.79 -7.88 -3.56
C LEU A 68 -7.71 -8.42 -4.48
N CYS A 69 -6.47 -8.29 -4.04
CA CYS A 69 -5.30 -8.81 -4.72
C CYS A 69 -4.28 -9.31 -3.68
N HIS A 70 -3.29 -10.07 -4.11
CA HIS A 70 -2.38 -10.75 -3.18
C HIS A 70 -1.34 -9.81 -2.53
N SER A 71 -1.14 -8.59 -3.06
CA SER A 71 -0.16 -7.64 -2.53
C SER A 71 -0.46 -6.20 -2.94
N GLY A 72 0.09 -5.24 -2.17
CA GLY A 72 0.06 -3.83 -2.55
C GLY A 72 0.79 -3.53 -3.86
N THR A 73 1.83 -4.29 -4.20
CA THR A 73 2.51 -4.19 -5.49
C THR A 73 1.57 -4.50 -6.65
N GLN A 74 0.82 -5.60 -6.55
CA GLN A 74 -0.16 -5.96 -7.57
C GLN A 74 -1.30 -4.93 -7.65
N ALA A 75 -1.75 -4.39 -6.50
CA ALA A 75 -2.74 -3.32 -6.49
C ALA A 75 -2.26 -2.10 -7.28
N LEU A 76 -1.00 -1.69 -7.09
CA LEU A 76 -0.40 -0.59 -7.83
C LEU A 76 -0.27 -0.89 -9.33
N GLU A 77 0.11 -2.11 -9.70
CA GLU A 77 0.19 -2.54 -11.11
C GLU A 77 -1.18 -2.47 -11.79
N ILE A 78 -2.22 -3.01 -11.16
CA ILE A 78 -3.61 -2.95 -11.67
C ILE A 78 -4.07 -1.50 -11.85
N ILE A 79 -3.80 -0.63 -10.88
CA ILE A 79 -4.15 0.79 -10.94
C ILE A 79 -3.40 1.47 -12.10
N ALA A 80 -2.10 1.22 -12.22
CA ALA A 80 -1.27 1.82 -13.27
C ALA A 80 -1.72 1.38 -14.68
N GLU A 81 -2.03 0.11 -14.87
CA GLU A 81 -2.56 -0.43 -16.13
C GLU A 81 -3.95 0.14 -16.44
N TYR A 82 -4.82 0.22 -15.46
CA TYR A 82 -6.14 0.82 -15.64
C TYR A 82 -6.05 2.27 -16.13
N PHE A 83 -5.26 3.10 -15.46
CA PHE A 83 -5.07 4.49 -15.89
C PHE A 83 -4.37 4.58 -17.24
N ARG A 84 -3.38 3.70 -17.49
CA ARG A 84 -2.71 3.62 -18.79
C ARG A 84 -3.69 3.39 -19.94
N SER A 85 -4.69 2.54 -19.73
CA SER A 85 -5.72 2.23 -20.75
C SER A 85 -6.67 3.41 -21.04
N LYS A 86 -6.71 4.44 -20.18
CA LYS A 86 -7.58 5.62 -20.31
C LYS A 86 -6.87 6.84 -20.88
N ILE A 87 -5.55 6.78 -21.03
CA ILE A 87 -4.73 7.92 -21.43
C ILE A 87 -4.19 7.73 -22.83
N SER A 88 -4.37 8.75 -23.69
CA SER A 88 -3.90 8.72 -25.09
C SER A 88 -2.40 9.03 -25.25
N ILE A 89 -1.81 9.71 -24.27
CA ILE A 89 -0.38 10.06 -24.26
C ILE A 89 0.45 8.79 -24.03
N THR A 90 1.51 8.60 -24.83
CA THR A 90 2.36 7.40 -24.77
C THR A 90 3.83 7.76 -24.90
N PRO A 91 4.66 7.44 -23.90
CA PRO A 91 4.31 6.98 -22.56
C PRO A 91 3.81 8.13 -21.66
N PRO A 92 2.80 7.90 -20.80
CA PRO A 92 2.39 8.88 -19.81
C PRO A 92 3.41 8.95 -18.67
N THR A 93 3.38 10.03 -17.90
CA THR A 93 4.28 10.26 -16.77
C THR A 93 3.53 10.24 -15.46
N VAL A 94 4.06 9.52 -14.47
CA VAL A 94 3.63 9.56 -13.08
C VAL A 94 4.69 10.21 -12.20
N VAL A 95 4.28 11.06 -11.28
CA VAL A 95 5.15 11.63 -10.25
C VAL A 95 5.07 10.78 -8.99
N ILE A 96 6.21 10.39 -8.45
CA ILE A 96 6.32 9.60 -7.21
C ILE A 96 7.30 10.25 -6.23
N PRO A 97 7.19 10.02 -4.91
CA PRO A 97 8.19 10.52 -3.95
C PRO A 97 9.51 9.77 -4.07
N ALA A 98 10.63 10.48 -3.83
CA ALA A 98 11.96 9.88 -3.76
C ALA A 98 12.10 8.89 -2.59
N LEU A 99 11.42 9.16 -1.47
CA LEU A 99 11.40 8.28 -0.31
C LEU A 99 10.14 7.40 -0.34
N THR A 100 10.28 6.20 -0.87
CA THR A 100 9.20 5.21 -0.92
C THR A 100 9.75 3.80 -1.09
N TYR A 101 8.88 2.80 -0.96
CA TYR A 101 9.23 1.42 -1.28
C TYR A 101 9.40 1.23 -2.80
N PRO A 102 10.39 0.46 -3.27
CA PRO A 102 10.66 0.30 -4.71
C PRO A 102 9.49 -0.15 -5.56
N ALA A 103 8.54 -0.88 -4.98
CA ALA A 103 7.33 -1.31 -5.69
C ALA A 103 6.51 -0.13 -6.23
N THR A 104 6.58 1.04 -5.58
CA THR A 104 5.88 2.25 -6.04
C THR A 104 6.33 2.66 -7.45
N ALA A 105 7.63 2.66 -7.72
CA ALA A 105 8.16 2.95 -9.06
C ALA A 105 7.94 1.77 -10.03
N ASN A 106 8.27 0.56 -9.58
CA ASN A 106 8.28 -0.63 -10.43
C ASN A 106 6.91 -0.95 -11.02
N ALA A 107 5.84 -0.74 -10.27
CA ALA A 107 4.47 -0.99 -10.74
C ALA A 107 4.12 -0.10 -11.96
N TRP A 108 4.44 1.18 -11.90
CA TRP A 108 4.19 2.12 -12.99
C TRP A 108 5.09 1.86 -14.20
N ILE A 109 6.38 1.56 -13.96
CA ILE A 109 7.33 1.21 -15.04
C ILE A 109 6.85 -0.02 -15.79
N ARG A 110 6.40 -1.08 -15.11
CA ARG A 110 5.87 -2.30 -15.71
C ARG A 110 4.63 -2.05 -16.55
N ALA A 111 3.78 -1.11 -16.13
CA ALA A 111 2.61 -0.68 -16.87
C ALA A 111 2.94 0.30 -18.03
N GLY A 112 4.21 0.54 -18.34
CA GLY A 112 4.65 1.37 -19.46
C GLY A 112 4.57 2.88 -19.21
N TRP A 113 4.71 3.33 -17.97
CA TRP A 113 4.77 4.74 -17.60
C TRP A 113 6.20 5.23 -17.46
N ASN A 114 6.43 6.50 -17.80
CA ASN A 114 7.60 7.23 -17.32
C ASN A 114 7.41 7.57 -15.84
N VAL A 115 8.45 7.42 -15.05
CA VAL A 115 8.44 7.75 -13.62
C VAL A 115 9.30 8.98 -13.38
N TYR A 116 8.68 10.05 -12.88
CA TYR A 116 9.36 11.22 -12.39
C TYR A 116 9.47 11.15 -10.87
N ILE A 117 10.69 11.11 -10.36
CA ILE A 117 10.97 11.04 -8.92
C ILE A 117 11.07 12.47 -8.39
N LEU A 118 10.13 12.84 -7.52
CA LEU A 118 10.11 14.15 -6.87
C LEU A 118 10.71 14.05 -5.47
N ASP A 119 11.60 14.98 -5.17
CA ASP A 119 12.25 15.04 -3.86
C ASP A 119 11.25 15.28 -2.72
N THR A 120 11.67 14.94 -1.51
CA THR A 120 10.84 15.07 -0.31
C THR A 120 11.18 16.32 0.49
N ASP A 121 10.25 16.69 1.36
CA ASP A 121 10.46 17.70 2.40
C ASP A 121 11.20 17.12 3.60
N ASN A 122 11.41 17.93 4.64
CA ASN A 122 12.09 17.52 5.88
C ASN A 122 11.31 16.47 6.70
N TYR A 123 10.06 16.19 6.34
CA TYR A 123 9.22 15.17 6.97
C TYR A 123 9.16 13.88 6.15
N GLY A 124 9.91 13.80 5.05
CA GLY A 124 9.92 12.65 4.15
C GLY A 124 8.71 12.53 3.24
N GLN A 125 7.88 13.57 3.14
CA GLN A 125 6.75 13.62 2.22
C GLN A 125 7.15 14.28 0.90
N MET A 126 6.48 13.91 -0.18
CA MET A 126 6.72 14.50 -1.50
C MET A 126 6.49 16.01 -1.48
N ASP A 127 7.52 16.79 -1.82
CA ASP A 127 7.49 18.26 -1.78
C ASP A 127 6.99 18.85 -3.10
N TYR A 128 5.69 19.18 -3.16
CA TYR A 128 5.06 19.77 -4.34
C TYR A 128 5.73 21.08 -4.83
N ARG A 129 6.42 21.80 -3.95
CA ARG A 129 7.12 23.06 -4.29
C ARG A 129 8.31 22.84 -5.21
N LYS A 130 8.84 21.59 -5.21
CA LYS A 130 9.94 21.17 -6.08
C LYS A 130 9.46 20.59 -7.43
N LEU A 131 8.15 20.55 -7.66
CA LEU A 131 7.60 20.05 -8.92
C LEU A 131 7.88 21.09 -10.02
N PRO A 132 8.57 20.71 -11.13
CA PRO A 132 8.82 21.62 -12.23
C PRO A 132 7.51 22.11 -12.87
N ARG A 133 7.42 23.40 -13.16
CA ARG A 133 6.20 24.01 -13.72
C ARG A 133 5.89 23.58 -15.15
N ASP A 134 6.92 23.16 -15.87
CA ASP A 134 6.86 22.70 -17.26
C ASP A 134 6.76 21.17 -17.38
N LEU A 135 6.76 20.43 -16.27
CA LEU A 135 6.59 18.99 -16.26
C LEU A 135 5.15 18.60 -16.64
N SER A 136 4.99 17.93 -17.77
CA SER A 136 3.73 17.29 -18.11
C SER A 136 3.62 15.91 -17.45
N TYR A 137 2.61 15.71 -16.63
CA TYR A 137 2.33 14.43 -15.97
C TYR A 137 0.83 14.14 -15.96
N GLN A 138 0.47 12.85 -15.88
CA GLN A 138 -0.91 12.37 -15.94
C GLN A 138 -1.37 11.74 -14.63
N ALA A 139 -0.43 11.41 -13.73
CA ALA A 139 -0.74 10.85 -12.43
C ALA A 139 0.28 11.29 -11.37
N VAL A 140 -0.16 11.25 -10.12
CA VAL A 140 0.69 11.41 -8.93
C VAL A 140 0.41 10.25 -7.99
N CYS A 141 1.46 9.53 -7.60
CA CYS A 141 1.35 8.45 -6.63
C CYS A 141 1.80 8.94 -5.25
N LEU A 142 0.86 9.21 -4.38
CA LEU A 142 1.12 9.69 -3.02
C LEU A 142 1.38 8.53 -2.08
N VAL A 143 2.37 8.66 -1.20
CA VAL A 143 2.74 7.63 -0.24
C VAL A 143 2.74 8.18 1.18
N GLY A 144 1.88 7.62 2.04
CA GLY A 144 1.85 7.91 3.47
C GLY A 144 2.87 7.05 4.23
N LEU A 145 4.16 7.25 3.98
CA LEU A 145 5.22 6.43 4.55
C LEU A 145 5.21 6.54 6.09
N TYR A 146 5.42 5.40 6.76
CA TYR A 146 5.39 5.29 8.23
C TYR A 146 4.08 5.73 8.89
N GLY A 147 2.96 5.69 8.16
CA GLY A 147 1.65 6.07 8.67
C GLY A 147 1.40 7.58 8.72
N GLN A 148 2.25 8.39 8.10
CA GLN A 148 2.01 9.83 7.99
C GLN A 148 0.87 10.12 7.00
N SER A 149 0.02 11.08 7.35
CA SER A 149 -0.98 11.60 6.42
C SER A 149 -0.32 12.35 5.28
N VAL A 150 -0.80 12.12 4.06
CA VAL A 150 -0.36 12.88 2.89
C VAL A 150 -0.67 14.37 3.09
N HIS A 151 0.27 15.25 2.70
CA HIS A 151 0.15 16.69 2.84
C HIS A 151 -1.15 17.22 2.22
N GLN A 152 -1.83 18.14 2.91
CA GLN A 152 -3.16 18.64 2.53
C GLN A 152 -3.19 19.27 1.13
N HIS A 153 -2.09 19.89 0.68
CA HIS A 153 -1.97 20.44 -0.66
C HIS A 153 -2.31 19.41 -1.74
N TRP A 154 -1.78 18.20 -1.64
CA TRP A 154 -2.07 17.12 -2.59
C TRP A 154 -3.51 16.62 -2.56
N ARG A 155 -4.18 16.76 -1.39
CA ARG A 155 -5.57 16.35 -1.23
C ARG A 155 -6.55 17.31 -1.91
N ASN A 156 -6.19 18.58 -2.05
CA ASN A 156 -7.08 19.63 -2.56
C ASN A 156 -6.98 19.82 -4.08
N HIS A 157 -6.09 19.10 -4.75
CA HIS A 157 -5.85 19.24 -6.20
C HIS A 157 -6.45 18.10 -7.05
N TRP A 158 -7.25 17.20 -6.42
CA TRP A 158 -7.85 16.03 -7.10
C TRP A 158 -9.34 15.87 -6.78
#